data_a8d24b7d9af8da847e992e749f68b86f
#
_entry.id   a8d24b7d9af8da847e992e749f68b86f
#
_cell.length_a   1.000
_cell.length_b   1.000
_cell.length_c   1.000
_cell.angle_alpha   90.00
_cell.angle_beta   90.00
_cell.angle_gamma   90.00
#
_symmetry.space_group_name_H-M   'P 1'
#
loop_
_entity.id
_entity.type
_entity.pdbx_description
1 polymer ?
#
loop_
_entity_poly.entity_id
_entity_poly.type
_entity_poly.pdbx_seq_one_letter_code
_entity_poly.pdbx_strand_id
1 'polypeptide(L)'
;MRLLALGGTKFLGRAIVEAALARGHELTLFNRGETNAELFPDVEKLRGDRTSDLSALEGRSWDAVIDVAGYVPAVVRRSAELLRDSGRYVFVSSISVYANFDEPWDESGPTADLGDAPVDELAKDYSNYGPLKALCEAEVEGVFGDRALIVRPGLIVGPHDPTGRFTYWPHRLARGGEILAPAPPERLAQFVDVRDLAEWMVDAIARELSGVFNATSEGIPWGELLDGANVTWVPDEFLQEHEVGEWMELPLWIAGTGLRVDVGRIVAERLRTRPLAETLAGAAGAPDVEGVGLTPEREAELLSLWHARSA
;
A
#
# COMPACT_ATOMS: atom_id res chain seq x y z
N MET A 1 -1.22 23.08 10.89
CA MET A 1 -2.14 22.98 9.75
C MET A 1 -3.39 22.25 10.20
N ARG A 2 -4.53 22.58 9.59
CA ARG A 2 -5.80 21.87 9.75
C ARG A 2 -5.95 20.83 8.65
N LEU A 3 -5.98 19.57 9.00
CA LEU A 3 -6.02 18.46 8.06
C LEU A 3 -7.33 17.67 8.20
N LEU A 4 -7.93 17.27 7.09
CA LEU A 4 -9.05 16.33 7.04
C LEU A 4 -8.56 14.98 6.53
N ALA A 5 -8.82 13.89 7.27
CA ALA A 5 -8.63 12.53 6.77
C ALA A 5 -9.98 11.88 6.44
N LEU A 6 -10.20 11.53 5.18
CA LEU A 6 -11.29 10.67 4.75
C LEU A 6 -10.89 9.22 5.05
N GLY A 7 -11.30 8.71 6.21
CA GLY A 7 -10.85 7.45 6.82
C GLY A 7 -10.13 7.69 8.16
N GLY A 8 -8.87 7.23 8.30
CA GLY A 8 -7.97 7.60 9.41
C GLY A 8 -7.90 6.62 10.58
N THR A 9 -8.65 5.52 10.62
CA THR A 9 -8.67 4.60 11.77
C THR A 9 -8.15 3.20 11.46
N LYS A 10 -7.67 2.95 10.23
CA LYS A 10 -7.16 1.64 9.82
C LYS A 10 -5.83 1.82 9.07
N PHE A 11 -4.86 0.98 9.36
CA PHE A 11 -3.57 0.83 8.69
C PHE A 11 -2.92 2.17 8.28
N LEU A 12 -2.72 2.45 6.96
CA LEU A 12 -2.11 3.70 6.49
C LEU A 12 -2.82 4.94 7.04
N GLY A 13 -4.15 4.95 7.05
CA GLY A 13 -4.90 6.09 7.60
C GLY A 13 -4.58 6.35 9.07
N ARG A 14 -4.45 5.28 9.88
CA ARG A 14 -4.01 5.37 11.28
C ARG A 14 -2.60 5.94 11.40
N ALA A 15 -1.65 5.43 10.63
CA ALA A 15 -0.26 5.91 10.65
C ALA A 15 -0.15 7.38 10.25
N ILE A 16 -0.93 7.84 9.27
CA ILE A 16 -1.00 9.26 8.87
C ILE A 16 -1.51 10.13 10.02
N VAL A 17 -2.57 9.69 10.71
CA VAL A 17 -3.09 10.43 11.87
C VAL A 17 -2.04 10.52 12.97
N GLU A 18 -1.38 9.41 13.31
CA GLU A 18 -0.30 9.37 14.30
C GLU A 18 0.86 10.30 13.91
N ALA A 19 1.31 10.27 12.66
CA ALA A 19 2.38 11.12 12.16
C ALA A 19 2.01 12.62 12.16
N ALA A 20 0.78 12.95 11.80
CA ALA A 20 0.30 14.34 11.77
C ALA A 20 0.14 14.91 13.19
N LEU A 21 -0.41 14.14 14.12
CA LEU A 21 -0.53 14.54 15.54
C LEU A 21 0.85 14.73 16.18
N ALA A 22 1.82 13.84 15.90
CA ALA A 22 3.19 13.95 16.40
C ALA A 22 3.90 15.24 15.92
N ARG A 23 3.46 15.80 14.78
CA ARG A 23 3.97 17.08 14.25
C ARG A 23 3.13 18.30 14.69
N GLY A 24 2.14 18.10 15.56
CA GLY A 24 1.30 19.17 16.10
C GLY A 24 0.25 19.70 15.11
N HIS A 25 -0.15 18.92 14.11
CA HIS A 25 -1.24 19.30 13.22
C HIS A 25 -2.60 19.06 13.88
N GLU A 26 -3.58 19.89 13.53
CA GLU A 26 -4.97 19.72 13.93
C GLU A 26 -5.67 18.78 12.94
N LEU A 27 -6.25 17.70 13.43
CA LEU A 27 -6.91 16.68 12.63
C LEU A 27 -8.43 16.70 12.79
N THR A 28 -9.11 16.49 11.68
CA THR A 28 -10.52 16.08 11.62
C THR A 28 -10.61 14.75 10.88
N LEU A 29 -11.30 13.75 11.43
CA LEU A 29 -11.56 12.48 10.76
C LEU A 29 -12.98 12.46 10.22
N PHE A 30 -13.18 12.02 8.99
CA PHE A 30 -14.48 11.73 8.43
C PHE A 30 -14.59 10.24 8.08
N ASN A 31 -15.48 9.54 8.76
CA ASN A 31 -15.74 8.11 8.55
C ASN A 31 -17.08 7.68 9.15
N ARG A 32 -17.50 6.44 8.87
CA ARG A 32 -18.74 5.85 9.41
C ARG A 32 -18.68 5.54 10.91
N GLY A 33 -17.48 5.42 11.50
CA GLY A 33 -17.30 5.07 12.91
C GLY A 33 -17.44 3.58 13.22
N GLU A 34 -17.29 2.72 12.23
CA GLU A 34 -17.44 1.25 12.36
C GLU A 34 -16.14 0.55 12.75
N THR A 35 -14.99 1.07 12.33
CA THR A 35 -13.69 0.43 12.55
C THR A 35 -12.84 1.28 13.48
N ASN A 36 -12.38 0.68 14.60
CA ASN A 36 -11.50 1.30 15.59
C ASN A 36 -11.98 2.71 15.99
N ALA A 37 -13.29 2.84 16.26
CA ALA A 37 -13.93 4.14 16.53
C ALA A 37 -13.41 4.83 17.80
N GLU A 38 -12.82 4.06 18.71
CA GLU A 38 -12.19 4.49 19.97
C GLU A 38 -10.83 5.18 19.77
N LEU A 39 -10.13 4.92 18.67
CA LEU A 39 -8.83 5.54 18.41
C LEU A 39 -8.94 7.06 18.35
N PHE A 40 -7.91 7.73 18.81
CA PHE A 40 -7.78 9.19 18.79
C PHE A 40 -8.96 9.92 19.45
N PRO A 41 -9.21 9.72 20.76
CA PRO A 41 -10.39 10.26 21.45
C PRO A 41 -10.44 11.80 21.42
N ASP A 42 -9.30 12.48 21.35
CA ASP A 42 -9.18 13.93 21.35
C ASP A 42 -9.26 14.55 19.94
N VAL A 43 -9.36 13.74 18.88
CA VAL A 43 -9.47 14.21 17.50
C VAL A 43 -10.94 14.39 17.13
N GLU A 44 -11.26 15.51 16.48
CA GLU A 44 -12.61 15.76 15.95
C GLU A 44 -13.01 14.64 14.97
N LYS A 45 -14.20 14.07 15.19
CA LYS A 45 -14.75 12.99 14.35
C LYS A 45 -16.09 13.40 13.76
N LEU A 46 -16.10 13.67 12.47
CA LEU A 46 -17.32 13.85 11.69
C LEU A 46 -17.80 12.49 11.19
N ARG A 47 -19.09 12.23 11.33
CA ARG A 47 -19.71 10.98 10.93
C ARG A 47 -20.51 11.14 9.65
N GLY A 48 -20.34 10.17 8.75
CA GLY A 48 -21.05 10.12 7.48
C GLY A 48 -20.52 8.97 6.62
N ASP A 49 -21.22 8.72 5.54
CA ASP A 49 -20.81 7.75 4.52
C ASP A 49 -20.49 8.49 3.22
N ARG A 50 -19.25 8.44 2.78
CA ARG A 50 -18.81 9.15 1.56
C ARG A 50 -19.59 8.74 0.30
N THR A 51 -20.22 7.56 0.31
CA THR A 51 -21.03 7.07 -0.81
C THR A 51 -22.45 7.69 -0.83
N SER A 52 -22.95 8.18 0.30
CA SER A 52 -24.32 8.65 0.43
C SER A 52 -24.47 9.98 1.16
N ASP A 53 -23.70 10.24 2.24
CA ASP A 53 -23.86 11.40 3.10
C ASP A 53 -22.52 12.08 3.42
N LEU A 54 -22.29 13.24 2.83
CA LEU A 54 -21.15 14.13 3.07
C LEU A 54 -21.54 15.42 3.81
N SER A 55 -22.80 15.53 4.31
CA SER A 55 -23.34 16.77 4.88
C SER A 55 -22.51 17.35 6.02
N ALA A 56 -21.85 16.48 6.82
CA ALA A 56 -20.98 16.92 7.90
C ALA A 56 -19.73 17.70 7.42
N LEU A 57 -19.40 17.65 6.13
CA LEU A 57 -18.27 18.37 5.51
C LEU A 57 -18.69 19.69 4.83
N GLU A 58 -19.99 19.91 4.66
CA GLU A 58 -20.52 21.10 3.95
C GLU A 58 -20.12 22.40 4.63
N GLY A 59 -19.71 23.38 3.83
CA GLY A 59 -19.31 24.70 4.29
C GLY A 59 -18.01 24.75 5.10
N ARG A 60 -17.24 23.66 5.12
CA ARG A 60 -15.95 23.54 5.82
C ARG A 60 -14.80 23.44 4.81
N SER A 61 -13.63 23.88 5.24
CA SER A 61 -12.39 23.81 4.47
C SER A 61 -11.21 23.47 5.38
N TRP A 62 -10.19 22.88 4.82
CA TRP A 62 -8.95 22.47 5.49
C TRP A 62 -7.74 22.92 4.69
N ASP A 63 -6.56 22.97 5.32
CA ASP A 63 -5.30 23.24 4.63
C ASP A 63 -4.95 22.09 3.67
N ALA A 64 -5.28 20.83 4.07
CA ALA A 64 -5.23 19.69 3.18
C ALA A 64 -6.27 18.63 3.54
N VAL A 65 -6.73 17.92 2.51
CA VAL A 65 -7.58 16.73 2.58
C VAL A 65 -6.73 15.51 2.23
N ILE A 66 -6.81 14.44 3.03
CA ILE A 66 -6.09 13.19 2.80
C ILE A 66 -7.12 12.08 2.58
N ASP A 67 -7.19 11.57 1.37
CA ASP A 67 -8.14 10.52 0.98
C ASP A 67 -7.45 9.15 0.90
N VAL A 68 -7.65 8.33 1.91
CA VAL A 68 -7.09 6.97 1.99
C VAL A 68 -8.09 5.86 1.58
N ALA A 69 -9.30 6.22 1.19
CA ALA A 69 -10.41 5.28 1.00
C ALA A 69 -11.18 5.47 -0.32
N GLY A 70 -10.56 6.07 -1.34
CA GLY A 70 -11.17 6.30 -2.65
C GLY A 70 -10.98 5.11 -3.59
N TYR A 71 -12.07 4.46 -4.01
CA TYR A 71 -12.05 3.30 -4.90
C TYR A 71 -12.95 3.47 -6.14
N VAL A 72 -13.96 4.32 -6.08
CA VAL A 72 -14.94 4.52 -7.15
C VAL A 72 -14.89 5.97 -7.62
N PRO A 73 -14.66 6.24 -8.91
CA PRO A 73 -14.44 7.58 -9.46
C PRO A 73 -15.54 8.59 -9.11
N ALA A 74 -16.81 8.23 -9.27
CA ALA A 74 -17.94 9.11 -8.95
C ALA A 74 -17.98 9.51 -7.46
N VAL A 75 -17.59 8.60 -6.55
CA VAL A 75 -17.52 8.88 -5.11
C VAL A 75 -16.36 9.81 -4.78
N VAL A 76 -15.20 9.61 -5.43
CA VAL A 76 -14.02 10.46 -5.28
C VAL A 76 -14.31 11.85 -5.83
N ARG A 77 -14.88 11.97 -7.04
CA ARG A 77 -15.31 13.25 -7.64
C ARG A 77 -16.19 14.04 -6.68
N ARG A 78 -17.26 13.42 -6.14
CA ARG A 78 -18.18 14.08 -5.24
C ARG A 78 -17.50 14.65 -3.98
N SER A 79 -16.55 13.88 -3.42
CA SER A 79 -15.76 14.34 -2.27
C SER A 79 -14.82 15.49 -2.66
N ALA A 80 -14.14 15.38 -3.81
CA ALA A 80 -13.22 16.40 -4.31
C ALA A 80 -13.97 17.72 -4.63
N GLU A 81 -15.12 17.65 -5.31
CA GLU A 81 -15.94 18.83 -5.64
C GLU A 81 -16.47 19.53 -4.39
N LEU A 82 -16.93 18.78 -3.38
CA LEU A 82 -17.40 19.36 -2.12
C LEU A 82 -16.27 20.09 -1.37
N LEU A 83 -15.06 19.54 -1.42
CA LEU A 83 -13.89 20.03 -0.68
C LEU A 83 -12.96 20.92 -1.52
N ARG A 84 -13.39 21.40 -2.70
CA ARG A 84 -12.58 22.19 -3.65
C ARG A 84 -11.96 23.46 -3.09
N ASP A 85 -12.59 24.04 -2.05
CA ASP A 85 -12.12 25.24 -1.38
C ASP A 85 -11.04 24.94 -0.31
N SER A 86 -10.69 23.68 -0.08
CA SER A 86 -9.54 23.29 0.73
C SER A 86 -8.22 23.56 -0.01
N GLY A 87 -7.14 23.75 0.75
CA GLY A 87 -5.85 24.11 0.18
C GLY A 87 -5.31 23.08 -0.79
N ARG A 88 -5.34 21.78 -0.41
CA ARG A 88 -4.73 20.68 -1.18
C ARG A 88 -5.53 19.40 -1.03
N TYR A 89 -5.45 18.51 -2.04
CA TYR A 89 -6.02 17.16 -1.95
C TYR A 89 -4.94 16.11 -2.18
N VAL A 90 -4.75 15.24 -1.20
CA VAL A 90 -3.81 14.11 -1.24
C VAL A 90 -4.61 12.84 -1.44
N PHE A 91 -4.43 12.22 -2.57
CA PHE A 91 -5.12 10.98 -2.92
C PHE A 91 -4.19 9.77 -2.82
N VAL A 92 -4.55 8.81 -1.98
CA VAL A 92 -3.82 7.53 -1.92
C VAL A 92 -4.34 6.63 -3.03
N SER A 93 -3.54 6.50 -4.08
CA SER A 93 -3.74 5.62 -5.22
C SER A 93 -3.04 4.26 -5.01
N SER A 94 -2.40 3.71 -6.02
CA SER A 94 -1.64 2.46 -6.00
C SER A 94 -0.76 2.36 -7.23
N ILE A 95 0.37 1.65 -7.16
CA ILE A 95 1.13 1.23 -8.36
C ILE A 95 0.32 0.30 -9.27
N SER A 96 -0.75 -0.32 -8.77
CA SER A 96 -1.66 -1.15 -9.58
C SER A 96 -2.37 -0.39 -10.71
N VAL A 97 -2.23 0.94 -10.76
CA VAL A 97 -2.71 1.76 -11.88
C VAL A 97 -1.98 1.46 -13.19
N TYR A 98 -0.76 0.94 -13.14
CA TYR A 98 0.00 0.66 -14.36
C TYR A 98 -0.59 -0.51 -15.15
N ALA A 99 -0.53 -0.39 -16.49
CA ALA A 99 -1.08 -1.38 -17.40
C ALA A 99 -0.34 -2.73 -17.35
N ASN A 100 0.95 -2.71 -17.05
CA ASN A 100 1.81 -3.88 -16.88
C ASN A 100 3.04 -3.52 -16.02
N PHE A 101 3.87 -4.52 -15.72
CA PHE A 101 5.13 -4.37 -15.00
C PHE A 101 6.30 -4.98 -15.80
N ASP A 102 6.27 -4.87 -17.12
CA ASP A 102 7.33 -5.36 -18.01
C ASP A 102 8.67 -4.66 -17.75
N GLU A 103 8.59 -3.42 -17.29
CA GLU A 103 9.71 -2.64 -16.80
C GLU A 103 9.32 -1.81 -15.56
N PRO A 104 10.28 -1.31 -14.77
CA PRO A 104 9.97 -0.46 -13.63
C PRO A 104 9.57 0.96 -14.10
N TRP A 105 8.28 1.16 -14.35
CA TRP A 105 7.75 2.46 -14.79
C TRP A 105 7.98 3.57 -13.78
N ASP A 106 8.34 4.74 -14.27
CA ASP A 106 8.19 5.99 -13.55
C ASP A 106 6.72 6.46 -13.57
N GLU A 107 6.44 7.63 -13.02
CA GLU A 107 5.07 8.15 -12.90
C GLU A 107 4.40 8.47 -14.24
N SER A 108 5.16 8.48 -15.34
CA SER A 108 4.65 8.67 -16.71
C SER A 108 4.26 7.36 -17.41
N GLY A 109 4.49 6.21 -16.76
CA GLY A 109 4.16 4.90 -17.30
C GLY A 109 2.69 4.76 -17.67
N PRO A 110 2.35 3.87 -18.63
CA PRO A 110 1.00 3.69 -19.12
C PRO A 110 0.09 3.14 -18.01
N THR A 111 -1.09 3.73 -17.86
CA THR A 111 -2.10 3.24 -16.89
C THR A 111 -3.02 2.21 -17.55
N ALA A 112 -3.53 1.29 -16.73
CA ALA A 112 -4.45 0.26 -17.15
C ALA A 112 -5.81 0.86 -17.59
N ASP A 113 -6.37 0.31 -18.65
CA ASP A 113 -7.71 0.65 -19.12
C ASP A 113 -8.76 -0.21 -18.39
N LEU A 114 -9.89 0.39 -18.08
CA LEU A 114 -11.02 -0.31 -17.45
C LEU A 114 -11.70 -1.30 -18.41
N GLY A 115 -11.64 -1.07 -19.72
CA GLY A 115 -12.36 -1.87 -20.71
C GLY A 115 -13.87 -1.87 -20.43
N ASP A 116 -14.48 -3.06 -20.49
CA ASP A 116 -15.92 -3.26 -20.22
C ASP A 116 -16.25 -3.49 -18.74
N ALA A 117 -15.27 -3.39 -17.84
CA ALA A 117 -15.51 -3.59 -16.40
C ALA A 117 -16.35 -2.44 -15.79
N PRO A 118 -17.13 -2.70 -14.73
CA PRO A 118 -17.96 -1.68 -14.11
C PRO A 118 -17.11 -0.55 -13.52
N VAL A 119 -17.55 0.70 -13.75
CA VAL A 119 -16.90 1.93 -13.26
C VAL A 119 -17.43 2.39 -11.90
N ASP A 120 -18.59 1.91 -11.52
CA ASP A 120 -19.35 2.35 -10.35
C ASP A 120 -19.21 1.45 -9.12
N GLU A 121 -18.53 0.31 -9.27
CA GLU A 121 -18.23 -0.59 -8.16
C GLU A 121 -16.86 -1.27 -8.30
N LEU A 122 -16.25 -1.57 -7.16
CA LEU A 122 -15.05 -2.40 -7.09
C LEU A 122 -15.45 -3.86 -7.21
N ALA A 123 -14.89 -4.58 -8.20
CA ALA A 123 -15.11 -6.00 -8.36
C ALA A 123 -14.64 -6.81 -7.13
N LYS A 124 -15.37 -7.89 -6.81
CA LYS A 124 -15.06 -8.71 -5.62
C LYS A 124 -13.68 -9.39 -5.68
N ASP A 125 -13.22 -9.69 -6.88
CA ASP A 125 -11.90 -10.25 -7.17
C ASP A 125 -10.81 -9.18 -7.36
N TYR A 126 -11.16 -7.89 -7.20
CA TYR A 126 -10.28 -6.75 -7.41
C TYR A 126 -9.73 -6.60 -8.84
N SER A 127 -10.28 -7.29 -9.85
CA SER A 127 -9.80 -7.26 -11.22
C SER A 127 -9.80 -5.86 -11.85
N ASN A 128 -10.74 -4.98 -11.45
CA ASN A 128 -10.83 -3.60 -11.91
C ASN A 128 -10.20 -2.56 -10.96
N TYR A 129 -9.50 -3.00 -9.92
CA TYR A 129 -8.95 -2.10 -8.89
C TYR A 129 -7.98 -1.06 -9.46
N GLY A 130 -6.98 -1.50 -10.23
CA GLY A 130 -5.99 -0.62 -10.84
C GLY A 130 -6.60 0.42 -11.78
N PRO A 131 -7.39 0.02 -12.79
CA PRO A 131 -8.12 0.95 -13.66
C PRO A 131 -9.03 1.93 -12.91
N LEU A 132 -9.78 1.48 -11.91
CA LEU A 132 -10.60 2.39 -11.09
C LEU A 132 -9.77 3.41 -10.32
N LYS A 133 -8.60 3.00 -9.79
CA LYS A 133 -7.69 3.94 -9.11
C LYS A 133 -7.15 4.99 -10.08
N ALA A 134 -6.79 4.61 -11.32
CA ALA A 134 -6.36 5.55 -12.35
C ALA A 134 -7.47 6.57 -12.69
N LEU A 135 -8.71 6.12 -12.80
CA LEU A 135 -9.85 7.02 -13.01
C LEU A 135 -10.08 7.95 -11.78
N CYS A 136 -9.90 7.44 -10.57
CA CYS A 136 -9.99 8.27 -9.36
C CYS A 136 -8.91 9.37 -9.32
N GLU A 137 -7.67 9.07 -9.78
CA GLU A 137 -6.61 10.08 -9.92
C GLU A 137 -7.07 11.21 -10.83
N ALA A 138 -7.60 10.88 -12.01
CA ALA A 138 -8.10 11.87 -12.98
C ALA A 138 -9.22 12.74 -12.39
N GLU A 139 -10.11 12.20 -11.57
CA GLU A 139 -11.15 12.97 -10.89
C GLU A 139 -10.57 13.99 -9.91
N VAL A 140 -9.55 13.60 -9.14
CA VAL A 140 -8.88 14.51 -8.20
C VAL A 140 -8.10 15.60 -8.94
N GLU A 141 -7.34 15.22 -9.96
CA GLU A 141 -6.60 16.17 -10.81
C GLU A 141 -7.53 17.15 -11.53
N GLY A 142 -8.68 16.68 -12.01
CA GLY A 142 -9.69 17.53 -12.65
C GLY A 142 -10.25 18.63 -11.75
N VAL A 143 -10.32 18.40 -10.42
CA VAL A 143 -10.84 19.38 -9.45
C VAL A 143 -9.74 20.24 -8.84
N PHE A 144 -8.60 19.65 -8.47
CA PHE A 144 -7.55 20.33 -7.71
C PHE A 144 -6.36 20.79 -8.56
N GLY A 145 -6.17 20.26 -9.77
CA GLY A 145 -5.07 20.64 -10.66
C GLY A 145 -3.69 20.56 -9.96
N ASP A 146 -2.96 21.65 -9.95
CA ASP A 146 -1.64 21.78 -9.32
C ASP A 146 -1.63 21.69 -7.78
N ARG A 147 -2.81 21.61 -7.17
CA ARG A 147 -3.00 21.36 -5.73
C ARG A 147 -3.25 19.88 -5.41
N ALA A 148 -3.26 19.01 -6.40
CA ALA A 148 -3.38 17.57 -6.21
C ALA A 148 -2.02 16.94 -5.92
N LEU A 149 -1.98 16.06 -4.92
CA LEU A 149 -0.86 15.16 -4.65
C LEU A 149 -1.37 13.73 -4.76
N ILE A 150 -0.94 13.01 -5.78
CA ILE A 150 -1.30 11.63 -6.03
C ILE A 150 -0.17 10.73 -5.53
N VAL A 151 -0.49 9.89 -4.57
CA VAL A 151 0.47 8.95 -3.98
C VAL A 151 0.13 7.56 -4.48
N ARG A 152 1.03 6.92 -5.23
CA ARG A 152 0.91 5.55 -5.75
C ARG A 152 1.76 4.61 -4.90
N PRO A 153 1.28 4.12 -3.73
CA PRO A 153 2.06 3.18 -2.95
C PRO A 153 2.20 1.84 -3.64
N GLY A 154 3.38 1.22 -3.43
CA GLY A 154 3.57 -0.21 -3.64
C GLY A 154 2.93 -1.02 -2.51
N LEU A 155 3.50 -2.18 -2.19
CA LEU A 155 3.08 -2.93 -1.01
C LEU A 155 3.40 -2.12 0.25
N ILE A 156 2.38 -1.75 0.98
CA ILE A 156 2.53 -1.12 2.29
C ILE A 156 2.60 -2.23 3.35
N VAL A 157 3.60 -2.16 4.24
CA VAL A 157 3.88 -3.17 5.25
C VAL A 157 4.07 -2.55 6.63
N GLY A 158 4.11 -3.36 7.68
CA GLY A 158 4.45 -2.89 9.04
C GLY A 158 3.30 -2.99 10.03
N PRO A 159 3.31 -2.18 11.11
CA PRO A 159 2.31 -2.26 12.18
C PRO A 159 0.88 -2.11 11.67
N HIS A 160 -0.01 -2.98 12.16
CA HIS A 160 -1.43 -2.97 11.82
C HIS A 160 -1.77 -3.30 10.36
N ASP A 161 -0.86 -3.92 9.61
CA ASP A 161 -1.15 -4.45 8.27
C ASP A 161 -2.23 -5.53 8.35
N PRO A 162 -3.40 -5.31 7.74
CA PRO A 162 -4.49 -6.28 7.79
C PRO A 162 -4.31 -7.42 6.78
N THR A 163 -3.30 -7.36 5.92
CA THR A 163 -3.14 -8.30 4.80
C THR A 163 -2.32 -9.53 5.15
N GLY A 164 -1.45 -9.42 6.16
CA GLY A 164 -0.58 -10.50 6.60
C GLY A 164 0.57 -10.88 5.66
N ARG A 165 0.61 -10.31 4.45
CA ARG A 165 1.57 -10.72 3.40
C ARG A 165 3.03 -10.51 3.80
N PHE A 166 3.33 -9.40 4.47
CA PHE A 166 4.68 -9.18 4.98
C PHE A 166 4.88 -9.85 6.34
N THR A 167 3.86 -9.88 7.19
CA THR A 167 3.88 -10.52 8.53
C THR A 167 4.26 -12.00 8.47
N TYR A 168 3.93 -12.69 7.36
CA TYR A 168 4.37 -14.06 7.12
C TYR A 168 5.90 -14.23 7.27
N TRP A 169 6.72 -13.30 6.79
CA TRP A 169 8.17 -13.45 6.76
C TRP A 169 8.83 -13.41 8.15
N PRO A 170 8.59 -12.44 9.03
CA PRO A 170 9.12 -12.51 10.38
C PRO A 170 8.62 -13.74 11.16
N HIS A 171 7.39 -14.18 10.96
CA HIS A 171 6.88 -15.41 11.58
C HIS A 171 7.57 -16.65 10.99
N ARG A 172 7.76 -16.69 9.67
CA ARG A 172 8.46 -17.79 9.01
C ARG A 172 9.93 -17.90 9.46
N LEU A 173 10.63 -16.76 9.56
CA LEU A 173 11.99 -16.71 10.10
C LEU A 173 12.05 -17.20 11.55
N ALA A 174 11.12 -16.81 12.40
CA ALA A 174 11.05 -17.21 13.80
C ALA A 174 10.83 -18.72 14.00
N ARG A 175 10.14 -19.40 13.05
CA ARG A 175 9.96 -20.85 13.07
C ARG A 175 11.29 -21.62 12.85
N GLY A 176 12.26 -20.99 12.19
CA GLY A 176 13.52 -21.64 11.83
C GLY A 176 13.36 -22.78 10.82
N GLY A 177 14.37 -23.65 10.74
CA GLY A 177 14.44 -24.73 9.75
C GLY A 177 14.79 -24.23 8.36
N GLU A 178 14.56 -25.07 7.35
CA GLU A 178 14.81 -24.74 5.94
C GLU A 178 13.64 -23.95 5.37
N ILE A 179 13.94 -22.83 4.69
CA ILE A 179 12.97 -21.91 4.09
C ILE A 179 13.00 -22.02 2.59
N LEU A 180 11.84 -22.18 1.95
CA LEU A 180 11.70 -22.07 0.51
C LEU A 180 11.51 -20.61 0.11
N ALA A 181 12.33 -20.14 -0.85
CA ALA A 181 12.25 -18.76 -1.33
C ALA A 181 12.52 -18.66 -2.85
N PRO A 182 11.99 -17.62 -3.52
CA PRO A 182 12.14 -17.43 -4.95
C PRO A 182 13.57 -16.99 -5.30
N ALA A 183 14.18 -17.67 -6.30
CA ALA A 183 15.50 -17.33 -6.84
C ALA A 183 15.43 -16.19 -7.87
N PRO A 184 16.55 -15.49 -8.13
CA PRO A 184 17.78 -15.52 -7.37
C PRO A 184 17.71 -14.69 -6.08
N PRO A 185 18.62 -14.89 -5.11
CA PRO A 185 18.62 -14.11 -3.85
C PRO A 185 18.81 -12.61 -4.07
N GLU A 186 19.38 -12.17 -5.18
CA GLU A 186 19.55 -10.76 -5.58
C GLU A 186 18.24 -10.13 -6.11
N ARG A 187 17.23 -10.92 -6.39
CA ARG A 187 15.91 -10.44 -6.79
C ARG A 187 15.37 -9.46 -5.76
N LEU A 188 14.82 -8.34 -6.22
CA LEU A 188 14.32 -7.30 -5.33
C LEU A 188 12.85 -7.55 -4.93
N ALA A 189 12.57 -7.45 -3.64
CA ALA A 189 11.25 -7.25 -3.10
C ALA A 189 11.03 -5.76 -2.81
N GLN A 190 10.01 -5.15 -3.40
CA GLN A 190 9.72 -3.72 -3.26
C GLN A 190 8.50 -3.50 -2.37
N PHE A 191 8.69 -2.81 -1.25
CA PHE A 191 7.64 -2.46 -0.28
C PHE A 191 8.00 -1.18 0.46
N VAL A 192 7.05 -0.61 1.19
CA VAL A 192 7.26 0.57 2.03
C VAL A 192 6.65 0.36 3.41
N ASP A 193 7.40 0.71 4.47
CA ASP A 193 6.86 0.72 5.82
C ASP A 193 5.77 1.80 5.94
N VAL A 194 4.65 1.43 6.51
CA VAL A 194 3.47 2.30 6.67
C VAL A 194 3.80 3.60 7.42
N ARG A 195 4.75 3.54 8.34
CA ARG A 195 5.21 4.69 9.13
C ARG A 195 6.04 5.64 8.27
N ASP A 196 6.95 5.11 7.43
CA ASP A 196 7.79 5.92 6.53
C ASP A 196 6.94 6.63 5.48
N LEU A 197 5.98 5.90 4.91
CA LEU A 197 5.03 6.47 3.96
C LEU A 197 4.18 7.57 4.60
N ALA A 198 3.64 7.33 5.79
CA ALA A 198 2.83 8.30 6.51
C ALA A 198 3.62 9.56 6.87
N GLU A 199 4.85 9.39 7.37
CA GLU A 199 5.74 10.51 7.69
C GLU A 199 6.08 11.33 6.46
N TRP A 200 6.42 10.68 5.34
CA TRP A 200 6.68 11.36 4.08
C TRP A 200 5.44 12.12 3.57
N MET A 201 4.26 11.51 3.63
CA MET A 201 3.02 12.16 3.20
C MET A 201 2.74 13.44 3.99
N VAL A 202 2.90 13.41 5.31
CA VAL A 202 2.71 14.60 6.16
C VAL A 202 3.74 15.68 5.84
N ASP A 203 5.00 15.31 5.62
CA ASP A 203 6.05 16.25 5.20
C ASP A 203 5.79 16.81 3.80
N ALA A 204 5.31 16.00 2.86
CA ALA A 204 4.95 16.41 1.50
C ALA A 204 3.82 17.46 1.52
N ILE A 205 2.81 17.27 2.37
CA ILE A 205 1.75 18.24 2.59
C ILE A 205 2.32 19.56 3.13
N ALA A 206 3.18 19.52 4.14
CA ALA A 206 3.77 20.71 4.75
C ALA A 206 4.68 21.48 3.78
N ARG A 207 5.31 20.79 2.82
CA ARG A 207 6.12 21.38 1.76
C ARG A 207 5.32 21.74 0.50
N GLU A 208 4.02 21.56 0.54
CA GLU A 208 3.11 21.84 -0.58
C GLU A 208 3.45 21.06 -1.86
N LEU A 209 3.96 19.85 -1.76
CA LEU A 209 4.24 19.01 -2.93
C LEU A 209 2.96 18.69 -3.70
N SER A 210 3.09 18.58 -5.02
CA SER A 210 2.01 18.24 -5.95
C SER A 210 2.48 17.30 -7.06
N GLY A 211 1.53 16.75 -7.80
CA GLY A 211 1.77 15.78 -8.86
C GLY A 211 1.76 14.35 -8.35
N VAL A 212 2.26 13.42 -9.17
CA VAL A 212 2.19 11.97 -8.94
C VAL A 212 3.51 11.45 -8.40
N PHE A 213 3.47 10.51 -7.46
CA PHE A 213 4.66 9.87 -6.88
C PHE A 213 4.46 8.37 -6.69
N ASN A 214 5.37 7.56 -7.25
CA ASN A 214 5.49 6.15 -6.91
C ASN A 214 6.05 6.04 -5.49
N ALA A 215 5.21 5.64 -4.53
CA ALA A 215 5.50 5.75 -3.12
C ALA A 215 5.85 4.40 -2.49
N THR A 216 7.05 3.92 -2.79
CA THR A 216 7.61 2.69 -2.21
C THR A 216 9.13 2.83 -2.06
N SER A 217 9.81 1.81 -1.51
CA SER A 217 11.28 1.80 -1.41
C SER A 217 11.94 1.45 -2.74
N GLU A 218 13.26 1.59 -2.82
CA GLU A 218 14.07 1.07 -3.94
C GLU A 218 13.99 -0.46 -4.05
N GLY A 219 13.47 -1.12 -3.03
CA GLY A 219 13.45 -2.57 -2.88
C GLY A 219 14.70 -3.09 -2.17
N ILE A 220 14.56 -4.29 -1.62
CA ILE A 220 15.66 -5.00 -0.97
C ILE A 220 15.84 -6.38 -1.63
N PRO A 221 17.06 -6.91 -1.72
CA PRO A 221 17.29 -8.28 -2.16
C PRO A 221 16.59 -9.30 -1.24
N TRP A 222 16.02 -10.35 -1.81
CA TRP A 222 15.47 -11.45 -1.02
C TRP A 222 16.51 -12.07 -0.07
N GLY A 223 17.78 -12.11 -0.49
CA GLY A 223 18.88 -12.55 0.36
C GLY A 223 19.08 -11.70 1.60
N GLU A 224 18.79 -10.38 1.54
CA GLU A 224 18.82 -9.48 2.68
C GLU A 224 17.60 -9.67 3.60
N LEU A 225 16.40 -9.87 3.00
CA LEU A 225 15.17 -10.14 3.76
C LEU A 225 15.29 -11.42 4.59
N LEU A 226 16.01 -12.42 4.08
CA LEU A 226 16.18 -13.74 4.70
C LEU A 226 17.59 -13.96 5.25
N ASP A 227 18.34 -12.89 5.51
CA ASP A 227 19.73 -13.00 5.99
C ASP A 227 19.85 -13.85 7.26
N GLY A 228 20.88 -14.68 7.29
CA GLY A 228 21.14 -15.61 8.39
C GLY A 228 20.23 -16.85 8.45
N ALA A 229 19.24 -16.98 7.57
CA ALA A 229 18.37 -18.15 7.50
C ALA A 229 18.97 -19.26 6.61
N ASN A 230 18.54 -20.52 6.83
CA ASN A 230 18.82 -21.65 5.94
C ASN A 230 17.80 -21.64 4.79
N VAL A 231 18.18 -21.10 3.63
CA VAL A 231 17.27 -20.86 2.51
C VAL A 231 17.57 -21.77 1.32
N THR A 232 16.54 -22.41 0.81
CA THR A 232 16.54 -23.10 -0.48
C THR A 232 15.89 -22.21 -1.53
N TRP A 233 16.72 -21.74 -2.47
CA TRP A 233 16.32 -20.84 -3.56
C TRP A 233 15.81 -21.66 -4.74
N VAL A 234 14.57 -21.41 -5.17
CA VAL A 234 13.93 -22.11 -6.28
C VAL A 234 13.53 -21.16 -7.39
N PRO A 235 13.68 -21.52 -8.67
CA PRO A 235 13.31 -20.64 -9.78
C PRO A 235 11.79 -20.53 -9.95
N ASP A 236 11.36 -19.49 -10.64
CA ASP A 236 9.94 -19.21 -10.91
C ASP A 236 9.24 -20.39 -11.59
N GLU A 237 9.92 -21.07 -12.52
CA GLU A 237 9.40 -22.23 -13.24
C GLU A 237 9.03 -23.38 -12.30
N PHE A 238 9.80 -23.58 -11.22
CA PHE A 238 9.48 -24.60 -10.22
C PHE A 238 8.22 -24.24 -9.45
N LEU A 239 8.11 -22.97 -9.02
CA LEU A 239 6.95 -22.49 -8.28
C LEU A 239 5.67 -22.56 -9.13
N GLN A 240 5.77 -22.17 -10.41
CA GLN A 240 4.66 -22.23 -11.36
C GLN A 240 4.26 -23.68 -11.68
N GLU A 241 5.22 -24.60 -11.90
CA GLU A 241 4.95 -26.02 -12.16
C GLU A 241 4.20 -26.69 -11.01
N HIS A 242 4.45 -26.23 -9.78
CA HIS A 242 3.79 -26.73 -8.58
C HIS A 242 2.60 -25.85 -8.14
N GLU A 243 2.11 -24.97 -9.04
CA GLU A 243 0.92 -24.14 -8.83
C GLU A 243 0.98 -23.33 -7.52
N VAL A 244 2.18 -22.86 -7.12
CA VAL A 244 2.31 -21.99 -5.94
C VAL A 244 1.65 -20.66 -6.24
N GLY A 245 0.71 -20.26 -5.39
CA GLY A 245 -0.05 -19.03 -5.54
C GLY A 245 0.81 -17.77 -5.33
N GLU A 246 0.95 -16.99 -6.39
CA GLU A 246 1.63 -15.69 -6.33
C GLU A 246 0.97 -14.78 -5.29
N TRP A 247 1.77 -13.91 -4.66
CA TRP A 247 1.31 -12.83 -3.80
C TRP A 247 0.64 -13.26 -2.49
N MET A 248 -0.02 -14.42 -2.46
CA MET A 248 -0.76 -14.90 -1.29
C MET A 248 -0.11 -16.15 -0.67
N GLU A 249 0.12 -17.21 -1.44
CA GLU A 249 0.71 -18.45 -0.90
C GLU A 249 2.24 -18.32 -0.71
N LEU A 250 2.92 -17.62 -1.62
CA LEU A 250 4.30 -17.17 -1.39
C LEU A 250 4.31 -15.62 -1.38
N PRO A 251 4.10 -15.01 -0.22
CA PRO A 251 3.94 -13.57 -0.12
C PRO A 251 5.14 -12.80 -0.65
N LEU A 252 4.88 -11.66 -1.30
CA LEU A 252 5.84 -10.80 -2.01
C LEU A 252 6.39 -11.37 -3.32
N TRP A 253 6.23 -12.66 -3.59
CA TRP A 253 6.65 -13.26 -4.84
C TRP A 253 5.59 -13.05 -5.94
N ILE A 254 6.06 -12.61 -7.09
CA ILE A 254 5.35 -12.61 -8.38
C ILE A 254 6.39 -13.00 -9.42
N ALA A 255 6.07 -13.91 -10.31
CA ALA A 255 6.99 -14.40 -11.33
C ALA A 255 7.49 -13.27 -12.26
N GLY A 256 8.62 -13.48 -12.89
CA GLY A 256 9.25 -12.50 -13.79
C GLY A 256 9.87 -11.32 -13.04
N THR A 257 9.56 -10.09 -13.45
CA THR A 257 10.14 -8.86 -12.89
C THR A 257 9.54 -8.46 -11.54
N GLY A 258 8.42 -9.10 -11.14
CA GLY A 258 7.63 -8.69 -9.96
C GLY A 258 6.91 -7.36 -10.18
N LEU A 259 6.29 -6.83 -9.12
CA LEU A 259 5.64 -5.51 -9.15
C LEU A 259 6.65 -4.43 -8.78
N ARG A 260 7.46 -3.98 -9.74
CA ARG A 260 8.48 -2.96 -9.52
C ARG A 260 8.17 -1.68 -10.27
N VAL A 261 8.46 -0.55 -9.61
CA VAL A 261 8.34 0.79 -10.19
C VAL A 261 9.62 1.59 -9.93
N ASP A 262 9.89 2.58 -10.78
CA ASP A 262 10.94 3.57 -10.51
C ASP A 262 10.48 4.49 -9.37
N VAL A 263 11.39 4.76 -8.45
CA VAL A 263 11.16 5.56 -7.24
C VAL A 263 12.08 6.78 -7.15
N GLY A 264 12.81 7.08 -8.21
CA GLY A 264 13.77 8.18 -8.23
C GLY A 264 13.17 9.52 -7.80
N ARG A 265 11.93 9.77 -8.20
CA ARG A 265 11.23 11.01 -7.87
C ARG A 265 10.94 11.14 -6.36
N ILE A 266 10.39 10.10 -5.73
CA ILE A 266 10.07 10.18 -4.29
C ILE A 266 11.31 10.17 -3.41
N VAL A 267 12.38 9.49 -3.84
CA VAL A 267 13.68 9.50 -3.15
C VAL A 267 14.30 10.92 -3.21
N ALA A 268 14.25 11.58 -4.37
CA ALA A 268 14.64 12.98 -4.51
C ALA A 268 13.81 13.91 -3.60
N GLU A 269 12.53 13.57 -3.39
CA GLU A 269 11.62 14.26 -2.47
C GLU A 269 11.66 13.70 -1.04
N ARG A 270 12.79 13.07 -0.68
CA ARG A 270 13.18 12.72 0.70
C ARG A 270 12.35 11.62 1.36
N LEU A 271 11.76 10.69 0.61
CA LEU A 271 11.32 9.46 1.25
C LEU A 271 12.55 8.80 1.89
N ARG A 272 12.47 8.51 3.17
CA ARG A 272 13.49 7.78 3.91
C ARG A 272 12.87 6.50 4.44
N THR A 273 13.54 5.39 4.18
CA THR A 273 13.14 4.09 4.69
C THR A 273 13.89 3.80 5.98
N ARG A 274 13.20 3.24 6.95
CA ARG A 274 13.81 2.73 8.18
C ARG A 274 14.61 1.45 7.91
N PRO A 275 15.51 1.07 8.80
CA PRO A 275 16.20 -0.22 8.72
C PRO A 275 15.21 -1.39 8.63
N LEU A 276 15.50 -2.38 7.78
CA LEU A 276 14.67 -3.58 7.58
C LEU A 276 14.28 -4.26 8.90
N ALA A 277 15.23 -4.36 9.83
CA ALA A 277 15.00 -4.96 11.14
C ALA A 277 13.87 -4.29 11.94
N GLU A 278 13.69 -2.97 11.80
CA GLU A 278 12.60 -2.24 12.45
C GLU A 278 11.25 -2.48 11.78
N THR A 279 11.24 -2.67 10.45
CA THR A 279 10.03 -3.04 9.70
C THR A 279 9.60 -4.46 10.04
N LEU A 280 10.54 -5.42 10.08
CA LEU A 280 10.28 -6.80 10.51
C LEU A 280 9.74 -6.86 11.94
N ALA A 281 10.38 -6.15 12.88
CA ALA A 281 9.93 -6.08 14.27
C ALA A 281 8.53 -5.46 14.39
N GLY A 282 8.24 -4.43 13.61
CA GLY A 282 6.93 -3.77 13.57
C GLY A 282 5.81 -4.67 13.03
N ALA A 283 6.12 -5.56 12.10
CA ALA A 283 5.17 -6.50 11.53
C ALA A 283 4.96 -7.76 12.38
N ALA A 284 6.00 -8.20 13.12
CA ALA A 284 5.99 -9.46 13.88
C ALA A 284 4.90 -9.55 14.97
N GLY A 285 4.38 -8.40 15.44
CA GLY A 285 3.32 -8.36 16.45
C GLY A 285 1.91 -8.57 15.90
N ALA A 286 1.72 -8.60 14.59
CA ALA A 286 0.42 -8.84 13.99
C ALA A 286 0.12 -10.36 13.91
N PRO A 287 -1.16 -10.79 14.02
CA PRO A 287 -1.51 -12.20 13.85
C PRO A 287 -1.32 -12.67 12.40
N ASP A 288 -1.15 -13.98 12.23
CA ASP A 288 -1.24 -14.61 10.91
C ASP A 288 -2.64 -14.41 10.31
N VAL A 289 -2.68 -14.26 8.99
CA VAL A 289 -3.92 -14.15 8.23
C VAL A 289 -4.17 -15.48 7.50
N GLU A 290 -5.36 -16.04 7.67
CA GLU A 290 -5.75 -17.29 7.02
C GLU A 290 -5.63 -17.18 5.49
N GLY A 291 -5.02 -18.20 4.87
CA GLY A 291 -4.80 -18.24 3.41
C GLY A 291 -3.61 -17.40 2.93
N VAL A 292 -2.80 -16.88 3.84
CA VAL A 292 -1.57 -16.15 3.51
C VAL A 292 -0.35 -16.93 3.98
N GLY A 293 0.59 -17.14 3.06
CA GLY A 293 1.82 -17.86 3.31
C GLY A 293 1.71 -19.38 3.10
N LEU A 294 2.84 -20.01 2.81
CA LEU A 294 2.94 -21.46 2.76
C LEU A 294 2.68 -22.08 4.13
N THR A 295 1.78 -23.07 4.18
CA THR A 295 1.66 -23.89 5.38
C THR A 295 2.93 -24.72 5.58
N PRO A 296 3.27 -25.12 6.84
CA PRO A 296 4.42 -25.96 7.08
C PRO A 296 4.45 -27.24 6.24
N GLU A 297 3.29 -27.87 6.04
CA GLU A 297 3.13 -29.10 5.26
C GLU A 297 3.39 -28.85 3.78
N ARG A 298 2.83 -27.75 3.23
CA ARG A 298 3.02 -27.38 1.82
C ARG A 298 4.47 -27.01 1.52
N GLU A 299 5.10 -26.26 2.41
CA GLU A 299 6.51 -25.90 2.28
C GLU A 299 7.42 -27.13 2.32
N ALA A 300 7.19 -28.05 3.27
CA ALA A 300 7.94 -29.31 3.37
C ALA A 300 7.77 -30.20 2.12
N GLU A 301 6.57 -30.26 1.55
CA GLU A 301 6.31 -30.96 0.29
C GLU A 301 7.14 -30.35 -0.85
N LEU A 302 7.09 -29.04 -1.05
CA LEU A 302 7.84 -28.35 -2.11
C LEU A 302 9.35 -28.52 -1.95
N LEU A 303 9.88 -28.40 -0.75
CA LEU A 303 11.30 -28.65 -0.45
C LEU A 303 11.70 -30.09 -0.81
N SER A 304 10.89 -31.08 -0.43
CA SER A 304 11.14 -32.48 -0.77
C SER A 304 11.16 -32.71 -2.28
N LEU A 305 10.23 -32.14 -3.02
CA LEU A 305 10.17 -32.20 -4.48
C LEU A 305 11.39 -31.56 -5.14
N TRP A 306 11.82 -30.40 -4.61
CA TRP A 306 13.01 -29.72 -5.11
C TRP A 306 14.28 -30.52 -4.90
N HIS A 307 14.49 -31.05 -3.70
CA HIS A 307 15.67 -31.88 -3.42
C HIS A 307 15.73 -33.18 -4.24
N ALA A 308 14.56 -33.77 -4.52
CA ALA A 308 14.49 -34.95 -5.38
C ALA A 308 14.90 -34.70 -6.84
N ARG A 309 14.83 -33.45 -7.33
CA ARG A 309 15.33 -33.09 -8.68
C ARG A 309 16.85 -32.99 -8.76
N SER A 310 17.50 -32.71 -7.62
CA SER A 310 18.95 -32.48 -7.56
C SER A 310 19.74 -33.73 -7.16
N ALA A 311 19.05 -34.85 -6.88
CA ALA A 311 19.62 -36.15 -6.53
C ALA A 311 19.69 -37.06 -7.75
#